data_cbc63663256d88ea0583e065e8a1d0cc
#
_entry.id   cbc63663256d88ea0583e065e8a1d0cc
#
_cell.length_a   1.000
_cell.length_b   1.000
_cell.length_c   1.000
_cell.angle_alpha   90.00
_cell.angle_beta   90.00
_cell.angle_gamma   90.00
#
_symmetry.space_group_name_H-M   'P 1'
#
loop_
_entity.id
_entity.type
_entity.pdbx_description
1 polymer ?
#
loop_
_entity_poly.entity_id
_entity_poly.type
_entity_poly.pdbx_seq_one_letter_code
_entity_poly.pdbx_strand_id
1 'polypeptide(L)'
;MKKHTVGNELSNVDIALFALYKLGGVSKKIHTEYIAWEAFQLARERFSWRLAEFREKCFPDKTPIRYALEQAKKKENGKLVTGRAGGDINRPELEGWRFTPQGAEWIEKNEERISKALKQKAPDLPKRVADQFIRQFKNDPCFIAFKKDGNLNEISTYMFTDMLSCAPDASKEIIQQKFDHLLTTANLVKDKDILQFLKACAAKFTKLIGQKEGI
;
A
#
# COMPACT_ATOMS: atom_id res chain seq x y z
N MET A 1 21.54 -8.90 27.96
CA MET A 1 20.29 -9.28 27.26
C MET A 1 19.25 -8.20 27.50
N LYS A 2 18.98 -7.35 26.50
CA LYS A 2 17.87 -6.38 26.60
C LYS A 2 16.56 -7.11 26.28
N LYS A 3 15.68 -7.24 27.27
CA LYS A 3 14.31 -7.75 27.11
C LYS A 3 13.60 -6.83 26.11
N HIS A 4 13.32 -7.34 24.90
CA HIS A 4 12.33 -6.72 24.04
C HIS A 4 10.98 -6.86 24.72
N THR A 5 10.46 -5.74 25.19
CA THR A 5 9.08 -5.61 25.63
C THR A 5 8.18 -6.07 24.49
N VAL A 6 7.30 -7.01 24.81
CA VAL A 6 6.26 -7.54 23.93
C VAL A 6 5.24 -6.43 23.70
N GLY A 7 5.53 -5.54 22.77
CA GLY A 7 4.55 -4.67 22.15
C GLY A 7 4.08 -5.33 20.85
N ASN A 8 2.80 -5.33 20.60
CA ASN A 8 2.14 -5.84 19.38
C ASN A 8 2.57 -5.15 18.07
N GLU A 9 3.71 -4.47 18.08
CA GLU A 9 4.18 -3.64 16.98
C GLU A 9 5.19 -4.40 16.12
N LEU A 10 4.81 -4.63 14.84
CA LEU A 10 5.69 -5.26 13.86
C LEU A 10 6.96 -4.42 13.63
N SER A 11 8.10 -5.07 13.61
CA SER A 11 9.35 -4.45 13.17
C SER A 11 9.43 -4.34 11.63
N ASN A 12 10.35 -3.51 11.10
CA ASN A 12 10.62 -3.50 9.66
C ASN A 12 11.17 -4.84 9.18
N VAL A 13 11.86 -5.59 10.05
CA VAL A 13 12.35 -6.93 9.75
C VAL A 13 11.19 -7.89 9.56
N ASP A 14 10.18 -7.89 10.46
CA ASP A 14 8.99 -8.74 10.32
C ASP A 14 8.30 -8.50 8.97
N ILE A 15 8.11 -7.23 8.59
CA ILE A 15 7.40 -6.89 7.35
C ILE A 15 8.24 -7.24 6.12
N ALA A 16 9.55 -6.99 6.15
CA ALA A 16 10.44 -7.36 5.03
C ALA A 16 10.51 -8.87 4.81
N LEU A 17 10.56 -9.66 5.90
CA LEU A 17 10.53 -11.12 5.83
C LEU A 17 9.17 -11.62 5.33
N PHE A 18 8.09 -11.04 5.78
CA PHE A 18 6.75 -11.40 5.31
C PHE A 18 6.54 -11.07 3.82
N ALA A 19 7.04 -9.91 3.36
CA ALA A 19 7.04 -9.55 1.95
C ALA A 19 7.87 -10.55 1.10
N LEU A 20 9.06 -10.90 1.59
CA LEU A 20 9.91 -11.93 0.94
C LEU A 20 9.20 -13.28 0.86
N TYR A 21 8.47 -13.68 1.90
CA TYR A 21 7.69 -14.92 1.95
C TYR A 21 6.57 -14.93 0.92
N LYS A 22 5.76 -13.89 0.87
CA LYS A 22 4.68 -13.73 -0.13
C LYS A 22 5.16 -13.81 -1.58
N LEU A 23 6.38 -13.38 -1.84
CA LEU A 23 7.02 -13.44 -3.16
C LEU A 23 7.67 -14.80 -3.47
N GLY A 24 7.58 -15.76 -2.54
CA GLY A 24 8.14 -17.09 -2.72
C GLY A 24 9.64 -17.21 -2.39
N GLY A 25 10.13 -16.34 -1.50
CA GLY A 25 11.54 -16.29 -1.09
C GLY A 25 12.06 -17.54 -0.38
N VAL A 26 11.20 -18.50 -0.03
CA VAL A 26 11.59 -19.83 0.46
C VAL A 26 12.18 -20.68 -0.67
N SER A 27 11.58 -20.64 -1.85
CA SER A 27 11.95 -21.46 -3.00
C SER A 27 12.92 -20.80 -3.97
N LYS A 28 12.90 -19.47 -4.08
CA LYS A 28 13.70 -18.73 -5.06
C LYS A 28 14.29 -17.44 -4.47
N LYS A 29 15.32 -16.92 -5.14
CA LYS A 29 15.92 -15.64 -4.82
C LYS A 29 15.03 -14.51 -5.37
N ILE A 30 14.72 -13.50 -4.53
CA ILE A 30 13.87 -12.36 -4.89
C ILE A 30 14.71 -11.08 -4.87
N HIS A 31 14.63 -10.30 -5.92
CA HIS A 31 15.32 -9.01 -6.00
C HIS A 31 14.80 -8.02 -4.95
N THR A 32 15.68 -7.19 -4.41
CA THR A 32 15.35 -6.24 -3.31
C THR A 32 14.21 -5.29 -3.68
N GLU A 33 14.09 -4.87 -4.93
CA GLU A 33 13.06 -3.95 -5.38
C GLU A 33 11.65 -4.57 -5.34
N TYR A 34 11.52 -5.85 -5.70
CA TYR A 34 10.24 -6.55 -5.54
C TYR A 34 9.83 -6.67 -4.07
N ILE A 35 10.80 -6.95 -3.19
CA ILE A 35 10.54 -7.02 -1.74
C ILE A 35 10.13 -5.64 -1.21
N ALA A 36 10.80 -4.58 -1.66
CA ALA A 36 10.48 -3.20 -1.28
C ALA A 36 9.10 -2.80 -1.75
N TRP A 37 8.72 -3.17 -2.97
CA TRP A 37 7.37 -2.93 -3.50
C TRP A 37 6.31 -3.65 -2.69
N GLU A 38 6.48 -4.95 -2.42
CA GLU A 38 5.53 -5.72 -1.62
C GLU A 38 5.41 -5.18 -0.20
N ALA A 39 6.54 -4.86 0.45
CA ALA A 39 6.54 -4.28 1.79
C ALA A 39 5.85 -2.90 1.83
N PHE A 40 6.01 -2.09 0.80
CA PHE A 40 5.31 -0.83 0.63
C PHE A 40 3.79 -1.02 0.50
N GLN A 41 3.32 -2.06 -0.22
CA GLN A 41 1.89 -2.39 -0.28
C GLN A 41 1.35 -2.82 1.09
N LEU A 42 2.16 -3.53 1.88
CA LEU A 42 1.77 -4.02 3.20
C LEU A 42 1.76 -2.92 4.28
N ALA A 43 2.69 -1.96 4.22
CA ALA A 43 2.86 -0.93 5.23
C ALA A 43 3.41 0.38 4.63
N ARG A 44 2.59 1.02 3.80
CA ARG A 44 2.96 2.18 2.97
C ARG A 44 3.67 3.29 3.75
N GLU A 45 3.16 3.67 4.92
CA GLU A 45 3.73 4.77 5.70
C GLU A 45 5.16 4.51 6.17
N ARG A 46 5.53 3.24 6.36
CA ARG A 46 6.85 2.85 6.85
C ARG A 46 7.90 2.76 5.75
N PHE A 47 7.46 2.53 4.51
CA PHE A 47 8.33 2.27 3.36
C PHE A 47 8.15 3.29 2.23
N SER A 48 7.49 4.40 2.51
CA SER A 48 7.43 5.58 1.63
C SER A 48 8.65 6.48 1.83
N TRP A 49 8.95 7.27 0.81
CA TRP A 49 9.85 8.39 0.94
C TRP A 49 9.36 9.37 2.03
N ARG A 50 10.30 10.02 2.73
CA ARG A 50 9.97 10.91 3.87
C ARG A 50 9.42 12.26 3.43
N LEU A 51 9.95 12.82 2.33
CA LEU A 51 9.51 14.09 1.80
C LEU A 51 8.10 13.97 1.20
N ALA A 52 7.21 14.92 1.52
CA ALA A 52 5.81 14.89 1.11
C ALA A 52 5.66 14.79 -0.40
N GLU A 53 6.42 15.60 -1.15
CA GLU A 53 6.41 15.63 -2.62
C GLU A 53 6.73 14.29 -3.29
N PHE A 54 7.60 13.46 -2.68
CA PHE A 54 7.92 12.12 -3.18
C PHE A 54 6.97 11.05 -2.64
N ARG A 55 6.40 11.27 -1.45
CA ARG A 55 5.39 10.38 -0.88
C ARG A 55 4.13 10.34 -1.74
N GLU A 56 3.72 11.48 -2.30
CA GLU A 56 2.58 11.60 -3.21
C GLU A 56 2.78 10.81 -4.50
N LYS A 57 4.02 10.68 -4.98
CA LYS A 57 4.36 9.87 -6.18
C LYS A 57 4.24 8.37 -5.96
N CYS A 58 3.98 7.93 -4.72
CA CYS A 58 3.72 6.52 -4.38
C CYS A 58 4.87 5.55 -4.71
N PHE A 59 6.12 6.00 -4.63
CA PHE A 59 7.29 5.13 -4.78
C PHE A 59 7.76 4.58 -3.44
N PRO A 60 8.17 3.29 -3.39
CA PRO A 60 8.77 2.71 -2.20
C PRO A 60 10.17 3.27 -1.94
N ASP A 61 10.51 3.44 -0.66
CA ASP A 61 11.90 3.61 -0.24
C ASP A 61 12.53 2.23 -0.03
N LYS A 62 13.49 1.89 -0.88
CA LYS A 62 14.23 0.61 -0.82
C LYS A 62 15.15 0.53 0.41
N THR A 63 15.56 1.66 0.96
CA THR A 63 16.58 1.73 2.02
C THR A 63 16.16 1.02 3.31
N PRO A 64 14.96 1.25 3.89
CA PRO A 64 14.52 0.54 5.09
C PRO A 64 14.45 -0.98 4.90
N ILE A 65 14.08 -1.45 3.69
CA ILE A 65 14.01 -2.87 3.37
C ILE A 65 15.40 -3.49 3.31
N ARG A 66 16.34 -2.81 2.64
CA ARG A 66 17.73 -3.26 2.60
C ARG A 66 18.30 -3.43 4.00
N TYR A 67 18.12 -2.43 4.87
CA TYR A 67 18.58 -2.52 6.26
C TYR A 67 17.90 -3.65 7.03
N ALA A 68 16.61 -3.86 6.87
CA ALA A 68 15.87 -4.93 7.52
C ALA A 68 16.41 -6.31 7.12
N LEU A 69 16.65 -6.55 5.83
CA LEU A 69 17.19 -7.80 5.32
C LEU A 69 18.65 -8.04 5.74
N GLU A 70 19.47 -6.99 5.75
CA GLU A 70 20.84 -7.09 6.29
C GLU A 70 20.85 -7.40 7.79
N GLN A 71 19.91 -6.88 8.57
CA GLN A 71 19.74 -7.27 9.98
C GLN A 71 19.31 -8.73 10.10
N ALA A 72 18.33 -9.18 9.31
CA ALA A 72 17.86 -10.57 9.32
C ALA A 72 18.95 -11.58 8.89
N LYS A 73 19.93 -11.15 8.11
CA LYS A 73 21.09 -11.96 7.68
C LYS A 73 22.11 -12.22 8.78
N LYS A 74 22.19 -11.36 9.80
CA LYS A 74 23.19 -11.46 10.85
C LYS A 74 22.99 -12.72 11.70
N LYS A 75 24.11 -13.33 12.14
CA LYS A 75 24.09 -14.52 13.02
C LYS A 75 23.37 -14.25 14.35
N GLU A 76 23.60 -13.08 14.93
CA GLU A 76 22.98 -12.62 16.17
C GLU A 76 21.45 -12.52 16.10
N ASN A 77 20.88 -12.39 14.89
CA ASN A 77 19.46 -12.33 14.63
C ASN A 77 18.90 -13.63 14.01
N GLY A 78 19.63 -14.74 14.15
CA GLY A 78 19.20 -16.06 13.70
C GLY A 78 19.53 -16.39 12.25
N LYS A 79 20.22 -15.52 11.50
CA LYS A 79 20.61 -15.77 10.09
C LYS A 79 19.42 -16.21 9.22
N LEU A 80 18.31 -15.47 9.30
CA LEU A 80 17.03 -15.88 8.68
C LEU A 80 17.04 -15.81 7.16
N VAL A 81 17.89 -14.97 6.57
CA VAL A 81 18.01 -14.83 5.12
C VAL A 81 19.47 -14.87 4.66
N THR A 82 19.64 -15.20 3.39
CA THR A 82 20.92 -15.10 2.67
C THR A 82 20.71 -14.28 1.40
N GLY A 83 21.73 -13.53 1.01
CA GLY A 83 21.66 -12.67 -0.16
C GLY A 83 22.44 -11.38 0.01
N ARG A 84 22.22 -10.45 -0.87
CA ARG A 84 22.81 -9.11 -0.84
C ARG A 84 21.91 -8.10 -1.53
N ALA A 85 21.98 -6.85 -1.07
CA ALA A 85 21.41 -5.68 -1.74
C ALA A 85 22.52 -4.90 -2.45
N GLY A 86 22.21 -4.41 -3.60
CA GLY A 86 23.16 -3.67 -4.43
C GLY A 86 24.14 -4.57 -5.18
N GLY A 87 24.53 -4.12 -6.33
CA GLY A 87 25.41 -4.82 -7.23
C GLY A 87 25.71 -3.94 -8.43
N ASP A 88 26.34 -4.52 -9.42
CA ASP A 88 26.51 -3.91 -10.72
C ASP A 88 25.12 -3.73 -11.38
N ILE A 89 24.80 -2.51 -11.80
CA ILE A 89 23.55 -2.18 -12.50
C ILE A 89 23.34 -3.05 -13.75
N ASN A 90 24.44 -3.52 -14.35
CA ASN A 90 24.42 -4.41 -15.51
C ASN A 90 24.23 -5.89 -15.15
N ARG A 91 24.17 -6.22 -13.85
CA ARG A 91 24.01 -7.58 -13.32
C ARG A 91 22.98 -7.64 -12.22
N PRO A 92 21.71 -7.29 -12.49
CA PRO A 92 20.65 -7.27 -11.48
C PRO A 92 20.41 -8.67 -10.87
N GLU A 93 20.73 -9.76 -11.59
CA GLU A 93 20.60 -11.13 -11.13
C GLU A 93 21.50 -11.44 -9.91
N LEU A 94 22.56 -10.65 -9.67
CA LEU A 94 23.43 -10.81 -8.52
C LEU A 94 22.79 -10.27 -7.24
N GLU A 95 21.86 -9.33 -7.33
CA GLU A 95 21.11 -8.80 -6.19
C GLU A 95 19.95 -9.73 -5.84
N GLY A 96 19.60 -9.78 -4.57
CA GLY A 96 18.39 -10.43 -4.08
C GLY A 96 18.62 -11.31 -2.87
N TRP A 97 17.51 -11.81 -2.32
CA TRP A 97 17.41 -12.46 -1.03
C TRP A 97 16.58 -13.72 -1.11
N ARG A 98 16.91 -14.70 -0.27
CA ARG A 98 16.09 -15.89 -0.04
C ARG A 98 16.19 -16.30 1.42
N PHE A 99 15.24 -17.06 1.89
CA PHE A 99 15.29 -17.63 3.23
C PHE A 99 16.40 -18.68 3.36
N THR A 100 16.96 -18.77 4.55
CA THR A 100 17.71 -19.93 5.01
C THR A 100 16.72 -20.97 5.56
N PRO A 101 17.13 -22.22 5.86
CA PRO A 101 16.27 -23.18 6.54
C PRO A 101 15.70 -22.63 7.86
N GLN A 102 16.53 -21.99 8.67
CA GLN A 102 16.09 -21.35 9.92
C GLN A 102 15.09 -20.23 9.69
N GLY A 103 15.28 -19.47 8.60
CA GLY A 103 14.35 -18.41 8.22
C GLY A 103 13.00 -18.93 7.74
N ALA A 104 12.99 -20.08 7.04
CA ALA A 104 11.74 -20.73 6.63
C ALA A 104 10.93 -21.20 7.85
N GLU A 105 11.58 -21.86 8.81
CA GLU A 105 10.93 -22.24 10.07
C GLU A 105 10.43 -21.01 10.87
N TRP A 106 11.21 -19.93 10.87
CA TRP A 106 10.85 -18.71 11.57
C TRP A 106 9.59 -18.09 10.97
N ILE A 107 9.52 -17.98 9.63
CA ILE A 107 8.37 -17.34 8.97
C ILE A 107 7.10 -18.19 9.13
N GLU A 108 7.17 -19.52 9.05
CA GLU A 108 6.04 -20.40 9.30
C GLU A 108 5.43 -20.18 10.69
N LYS A 109 6.27 -20.02 11.71
CA LYS A 109 5.82 -19.75 13.08
C LYS A 109 5.25 -18.36 13.29
N ASN A 110 5.62 -17.39 12.46
CA ASN A 110 5.27 -15.98 12.65
C ASN A 110 4.29 -15.44 11.60
N GLU A 111 4.02 -16.17 10.52
CA GLU A 111 3.15 -15.74 9.42
C GLU A 111 1.79 -15.26 9.91
N GLU A 112 1.11 -16.07 10.71
CA GLU A 112 -0.22 -15.75 11.21
C GLU A 112 -0.21 -14.50 12.10
N ARG A 113 0.78 -14.37 12.99
CA ARG A 113 0.97 -13.20 13.84
C ARG A 113 1.15 -11.94 13.01
N ILE A 114 2.05 -11.99 12.02
CA ILE A 114 2.38 -10.85 11.16
C ILE A 114 1.18 -10.48 10.30
N SER A 115 0.54 -11.46 9.67
CA SER A 115 -0.64 -11.27 8.83
C SER A 115 -1.80 -10.63 9.61
N LYS A 116 -2.08 -11.13 10.82
CA LYS A 116 -3.10 -10.54 11.71
C LYS A 116 -2.77 -9.09 12.09
N ALA A 117 -1.52 -8.83 12.47
CA ALA A 117 -1.11 -7.48 12.86
C ALA A 117 -1.13 -6.49 11.68
N LEU A 118 -0.81 -6.93 10.46
CA LEU A 118 -0.94 -6.11 9.25
C LEU A 118 -2.40 -5.84 8.88
N LYS A 119 -3.30 -6.81 9.06
CA LYS A 119 -4.74 -6.63 8.83
C LYS A 119 -5.40 -5.73 9.87
N GLN A 120 -4.93 -5.78 11.13
CA GLN A 120 -5.44 -4.94 12.21
C GLN A 120 -4.97 -3.48 12.12
N LYS A 121 -3.81 -3.24 11.53
CA LYS A 121 -3.35 -1.92 11.12
C LYS A 121 -3.81 -1.63 9.67
N ALA A 122 -5.12 -1.54 9.46
CA ALA A 122 -5.57 -0.59 8.46
C ALA A 122 -4.93 0.75 8.87
N PRO A 123 -4.17 1.44 8.01
CA PRO A 123 -3.52 2.67 8.42
C PRO A 123 -4.61 3.62 8.92
N ASP A 124 -4.61 3.89 10.22
CA ASP A 124 -5.38 5.01 10.74
C ASP A 124 -4.78 6.24 10.07
N LEU A 125 -5.51 6.79 9.11
CA LEU A 125 -5.15 8.09 8.59
C LEU A 125 -5.02 9.03 9.80
N PRO A 126 -3.92 9.78 9.92
CA PRO A 126 -3.81 10.78 10.97
C PRO A 126 -5.09 11.62 10.97
N LYS A 127 -5.72 11.79 12.14
CA LYS A 127 -7.02 12.48 12.26
C LYS A 127 -7.09 13.77 11.44
N ARG A 128 -6.01 14.56 11.47
CA ARG A 128 -5.89 15.79 10.68
C ARG A 128 -6.03 15.55 9.16
N VAL A 129 -5.45 14.47 8.65
CA VAL A 129 -5.51 14.11 7.21
C VAL A 129 -6.90 13.61 6.85
N ALA A 130 -7.50 12.79 7.73
CA ALA A 130 -8.88 12.33 7.56
C ALA A 130 -9.87 13.50 7.57
N ASP A 131 -9.76 14.43 8.53
CA ASP A 131 -10.61 15.61 8.63
C ASP A 131 -10.43 16.54 7.42
N GLN A 132 -9.21 16.71 6.94
CA GLN A 132 -8.92 17.48 5.73
C GLN A 132 -9.55 16.83 4.50
N PHE A 133 -9.39 15.53 4.33
CA PHE A 133 -10.00 14.77 3.22
C PHE A 133 -11.52 14.90 3.24
N ILE A 134 -12.16 14.66 4.39
CA ILE A 134 -13.62 14.80 4.55
C ILE A 134 -14.07 16.20 4.15
N ARG A 135 -13.39 17.22 4.65
CA ARG A 135 -13.75 18.63 4.37
C ARG A 135 -13.62 18.97 2.90
N GLN A 136 -12.51 18.58 2.27
CA GLN A 136 -12.29 18.82 0.84
C GLN A 136 -13.33 18.09 0.01
N PHE A 137 -13.59 16.82 0.33
CA PHE A 137 -14.53 15.99 -0.42
C PHE A 137 -15.98 16.47 -0.28
N LYS A 138 -16.41 16.87 0.93
CA LYS A 138 -17.77 17.39 1.17
C LYS A 138 -18.01 18.76 0.51
N ASN A 139 -16.97 19.45 0.14
CA ASN A 139 -17.05 20.72 -0.63
C ASN A 139 -16.94 20.49 -2.15
N ASP A 140 -16.73 19.23 -2.60
CA ASP A 140 -16.66 18.92 -4.03
C ASP A 140 -18.04 19.09 -4.70
N PRO A 141 -18.12 19.78 -5.86
CA PRO A 141 -19.39 20.00 -6.56
C PRO A 141 -20.18 18.71 -6.88
N CYS A 142 -19.47 17.61 -7.22
CA CYS A 142 -20.12 16.33 -7.48
C CYS A 142 -20.77 15.76 -6.23
N PHE A 143 -20.07 15.84 -5.08
CA PHE A 143 -20.63 15.35 -3.83
C PHE A 143 -21.81 16.20 -3.35
N ILE A 144 -21.73 17.53 -3.51
CA ILE A 144 -22.83 18.46 -3.18
C ILE A 144 -24.06 18.17 -4.02
N ALA A 145 -23.91 18.00 -5.34
CA ALA A 145 -25.01 17.66 -6.24
C ALA A 145 -25.66 16.32 -5.84
N PHE A 146 -24.86 15.30 -5.57
CA PHE A 146 -25.36 14.01 -5.09
C PHE A 146 -26.14 14.10 -3.78
N LYS A 147 -25.65 14.91 -2.82
CA LYS A 147 -26.35 15.06 -1.52
C LYS A 147 -27.67 15.80 -1.65
N LYS A 148 -27.79 16.71 -2.61
CA LYS A 148 -29.03 17.45 -2.87
C LYS A 148 -30.13 16.57 -3.47
N ASP A 149 -29.79 15.76 -4.48
CA ASP A 149 -30.78 15.08 -5.32
C ASP A 149 -30.83 13.57 -5.05
N GLY A 150 -29.89 13.02 -4.29
CA GLY A 150 -29.77 11.58 -3.99
C GLY A 150 -29.38 10.72 -5.19
N ASN A 151 -29.07 11.32 -6.34
CA ASN A 151 -28.71 10.65 -7.59
C ASN A 151 -27.52 11.35 -8.29
N LEU A 152 -27.02 10.71 -9.35
CA LEU A 152 -25.88 11.25 -10.11
C LEU A 152 -26.27 11.89 -11.45
N ASN A 153 -27.57 12.15 -11.71
CA ASN A 153 -28.04 12.55 -13.04
C ASN A 153 -27.35 13.83 -13.55
N GLU A 154 -27.13 14.80 -12.68
CA GLU A 154 -26.48 16.06 -13.01
C GLU A 154 -24.95 15.96 -13.12
N ILE A 155 -24.33 14.88 -12.69
CA ILE A 155 -22.88 14.70 -12.71
C ILE A 155 -22.44 14.20 -14.09
N SER A 156 -21.80 15.07 -14.86
CA SER A 156 -21.23 14.73 -16.16
C SER A 156 -19.91 13.94 -16.02
N THR A 157 -19.46 13.35 -17.13
CA THR A 157 -18.13 12.72 -17.21
C THR A 157 -17.03 13.72 -16.87
N TYR A 158 -17.14 14.97 -17.35
CA TYR A 158 -16.16 16.01 -17.08
C TYR A 158 -16.08 16.33 -15.57
N MET A 159 -17.21 16.53 -14.91
CA MET A 159 -17.23 16.77 -13.47
C MET A 159 -16.61 15.60 -12.68
N PHE A 160 -16.87 14.38 -13.13
CA PHE A 160 -16.30 13.17 -12.50
C PHE A 160 -14.78 13.10 -12.67
N THR A 161 -14.24 13.38 -13.86
CA THR A 161 -12.79 13.41 -14.09
C THR A 161 -12.11 14.56 -13.36
N ASP A 162 -12.74 15.72 -13.25
CA ASP A 162 -12.25 16.87 -12.51
C ASP A 162 -12.16 16.57 -11.00
N MET A 163 -13.19 15.94 -10.41
CA MET A 163 -13.16 15.46 -9.02
C MET A 163 -11.97 14.52 -8.75
N LEU A 164 -11.59 13.72 -9.75
CA LEU A 164 -10.42 12.83 -9.67
C LEU A 164 -9.09 13.55 -9.96
N SER A 165 -9.13 14.86 -10.23
CA SER A 165 -7.98 15.63 -10.70
C SER A 165 -7.31 14.99 -11.92
N CYS A 166 -8.13 14.54 -12.87
CA CYS A 166 -7.71 13.97 -14.14
C CYS A 166 -8.00 14.96 -15.27
N ALA A 167 -7.12 14.98 -16.28
CA ALA A 167 -7.42 15.66 -17.53
C ALA A 167 -8.63 14.97 -18.21
N PRO A 168 -9.46 15.72 -18.98
CA PRO A 168 -10.66 15.17 -19.63
C PRO A 168 -10.36 14.02 -20.60
N ASP A 169 -9.16 13.99 -21.16
CA ASP A 169 -8.62 13.01 -22.10
C ASP A 169 -7.69 11.97 -21.42
N ALA A 170 -7.69 11.91 -20.10
CA ALA A 170 -6.89 10.93 -19.36
C ALA A 170 -7.25 9.50 -19.76
N SER A 171 -6.24 8.63 -19.82
CA SER A 171 -6.47 7.21 -20.13
C SER A 171 -7.31 6.52 -19.04
N LYS A 172 -8.02 5.47 -19.41
CA LYS A 172 -8.85 4.71 -18.47
C LYS A 172 -8.07 4.18 -17.27
N GLU A 173 -6.82 3.78 -17.51
CA GLU A 173 -5.91 3.28 -16.46
C GLU A 173 -5.61 4.34 -15.42
N ILE A 174 -5.40 5.60 -15.86
CA ILE A 174 -5.15 6.74 -14.96
C ILE A 174 -6.41 7.04 -14.15
N ILE A 175 -7.58 7.10 -14.80
CA ILE A 175 -8.87 7.36 -14.14
C ILE A 175 -9.15 6.26 -13.11
N GLN A 176 -8.95 4.99 -13.48
CA GLN A 176 -9.09 3.85 -12.57
C GLN A 176 -8.16 3.96 -11.36
N GLN A 177 -6.88 4.22 -11.59
CA GLN A 177 -5.90 4.35 -10.51
C GLN A 177 -6.27 5.46 -9.53
N LYS A 178 -6.71 6.61 -10.04
CA LYS A 178 -7.14 7.75 -9.21
C LYS A 178 -8.40 7.42 -8.42
N PHE A 179 -9.36 6.75 -9.05
CA PHE A 179 -10.59 6.34 -8.38
C PHE A 179 -10.33 5.29 -7.30
N ASP A 180 -9.50 4.27 -7.57
CA ASP A 180 -9.09 3.25 -6.60
C ASP A 180 -8.38 3.87 -5.39
N HIS A 181 -7.54 4.89 -5.63
CA HIS A 181 -6.87 5.64 -4.55
C HIS A 181 -7.89 6.40 -3.70
N LEU A 182 -8.84 7.09 -4.33
CA LEU A 182 -9.89 7.83 -3.65
C LEU A 182 -10.78 6.90 -2.82
N LEU A 183 -11.19 5.77 -3.38
CA LEU A 183 -11.99 4.74 -2.71
C LEU A 183 -11.24 4.12 -1.51
N THR A 184 -9.94 3.86 -1.68
CA THR A 184 -9.08 3.36 -0.60
C THR A 184 -9.03 4.36 0.56
N THR A 185 -8.82 5.64 0.25
CA THR A 185 -8.80 6.72 1.26
C THR A 185 -10.15 6.85 1.97
N ALA A 186 -11.24 6.81 1.22
CA ALA A 186 -12.60 6.87 1.77
C ALA A 186 -12.91 5.68 2.71
N ASN A 187 -12.43 4.48 2.38
CA ASN A 187 -12.56 3.30 3.23
C ASN A 187 -11.77 3.45 4.55
N LEU A 188 -10.61 4.09 4.51
CA LEU A 188 -9.82 4.36 5.72
C LEU A 188 -10.51 5.40 6.62
N VAL A 189 -11.10 6.42 6.02
CA VAL A 189 -11.85 7.48 6.73
C VAL A 189 -13.17 6.97 7.31
N LYS A 190 -13.76 5.92 6.70
CA LYS A 190 -15.03 5.28 7.11
C LYS A 190 -16.24 6.23 7.14
N ASP A 191 -16.21 7.31 6.32
CA ASP A 191 -17.37 8.20 6.17
C ASP A 191 -18.42 7.53 5.25
N LYS A 192 -19.58 7.22 5.82
CA LYS A 192 -20.65 6.47 5.13
C LYS A 192 -21.20 7.21 3.90
N ASP A 193 -21.33 8.52 4.00
CA ASP A 193 -21.88 9.33 2.90
C ASP A 193 -20.94 9.35 1.69
N ILE A 194 -19.65 9.52 1.95
CA ILE A 194 -18.61 9.51 0.90
C ILE A 194 -18.54 8.12 0.26
N LEU A 195 -18.58 7.05 1.05
CA LEU A 195 -18.57 5.69 0.52
C LEU A 195 -19.81 5.36 -0.34
N GLN A 196 -20.99 5.82 0.09
CA GLN A 196 -22.21 5.67 -0.68
C GLN A 196 -22.13 6.39 -2.03
N PHE A 197 -21.66 7.62 -2.02
CA PHE A 197 -21.45 8.42 -3.23
C PHE A 197 -20.44 7.75 -4.18
N LEU A 198 -19.29 7.28 -3.70
CA LEU A 198 -18.29 6.63 -4.53
C LEU A 198 -18.79 5.30 -5.12
N LYS A 199 -19.61 4.55 -4.38
CA LYS A 199 -20.27 3.34 -4.92
C LYS A 199 -21.22 3.69 -6.06
N ALA A 200 -22.01 4.76 -5.93
CA ALA A 200 -22.87 5.23 -7.00
C ALA A 200 -22.06 5.70 -8.23
N CYS A 201 -20.95 6.40 -8.03
CA CYS A 201 -20.02 6.78 -9.10
C CYS A 201 -19.44 5.56 -9.83
N ALA A 202 -19.04 4.52 -9.11
CA ALA A 202 -18.55 3.28 -9.70
C ALA A 202 -19.58 2.64 -10.62
N ALA A 203 -20.84 2.62 -10.21
CA ALA A 203 -21.93 2.07 -11.01
C ALA A 203 -22.23 2.91 -12.27
N LYS A 204 -22.26 4.25 -12.15
CA LYS A 204 -22.55 5.15 -13.28
C LYS A 204 -21.41 5.20 -14.30
N PHE A 205 -20.16 5.31 -13.84
CA PHE A 205 -18.98 5.56 -14.68
C PHE A 205 -18.18 4.30 -14.98
N THR A 206 -18.81 3.12 -14.95
CA THR A 206 -18.18 1.81 -15.20
C THR A 206 -17.35 1.78 -16.49
N LYS A 207 -17.81 2.45 -17.57
CA LYS A 207 -17.08 2.50 -18.85
C LYS A 207 -15.75 3.26 -18.77
N LEU A 208 -15.61 4.17 -17.82
CA LEU A 208 -14.39 4.96 -17.59
C LEU A 208 -13.45 4.30 -16.59
N ILE A 209 -14.03 3.65 -15.57
CA ILE A 209 -13.29 3.06 -14.45
C ILE A 209 -12.98 1.59 -14.74
N GLY A 210 -13.10 0.99 -15.85
CA GLY A 210 -12.85 -0.45 -16.06
C GLY A 210 -13.56 -1.37 -15.05
N GLN A 211 -14.16 -2.46 -15.47
CA GLN A 211 -14.71 -3.44 -14.53
C GLN A 211 -13.58 -4.24 -13.88
N LYS A 212 -13.44 -4.16 -12.55
CA LYS A 212 -12.97 -5.31 -11.79
C LYS A 212 -14.18 -6.21 -11.57
N GLU A 213 -14.23 -7.34 -12.23
CA GLU A 213 -15.15 -8.42 -11.86
C GLU A 213 -14.88 -8.80 -10.40
N GLY A 214 -15.87 -8.63 -9.55
CA GLY A 214 -15.89 -9.18 -8.19
C GLY A 214 -15.63 -8.17 -7.06
N ILE A 215 -16.67 -7.52 -6.60
CA ILE A 215 -16.87 -7.14 -5.19
C ILE A 215 -18.25 -7.65 -4.77
#